data_6feeb143f9551938178c242e0fbafc47
#
_entry.id   6feeb143f9551938178c242e0fbafc47
#
_cell.length_a   1.000
_cell.length_b   1.000
_cell.length_c   1.000
_cell.angle_alpha   90.00
_cell.angle_beta   90.00
_cell.angle_gamma   90.00
#
_symmetry.space_group_name_H-M   'P 1'
#
loop_
_entity.id
_entity.type
_entity.pdbx_description
1 polymer ?
#
loop_
_entity_poly.entity_id
_entity_poly.type
_entity_poly.pdbx_seq_one_letter_code
_entity_poly.pdbx_strand_id
1 'polypeptide(L)'
;MNILAFQSSGDQTSVSIMLDDEINSFNYKHNRKDRPNWNMFLENIGLNNAFVLEDVDLFAFSNCQNSYTATRSIASYLKGVAVACKKPLIVSEDDNSVFLESSDVAKLAKDKFDKNNQDVAKFDPNFANPIYKTDTTYKKINE
;
A
#
# COMPACT_ATOMS: atom_id res chain seq x y z
N MET A 1 9.14 1.45 14.78
CA MET A 1 8.38 2.12 13.69
C MET A 1 7.21 1.24 13.28
N ASN A 2 6.03 1.80 13.20
CA ASN A 2 4.81 1.08 12.86
C ASN A 2 4.42 1.38 11.42
N ILE A 3 4.19 0.34 10.61
CA ILE A 3 3.95 0.48 9.17
C ILE A 3 2.70 -0.30 8.79
N LEU A 4 1.76 0.38 8.11
CA LEU A 4 0.58 -0.24 7.54
C LEU A 4 0.75 -0.31 6.02
N ALA A 5 0.64 -1.52 5.45
CA ALA A 5 0.86 -1.74 4.04
C ALA A 5 -0.28 -2.55 3.40
N PHE A 6 -0.64 -2.19 2.19
CA PHE A 6 -1.63 -2.90 1.39
C PHE A 6 -1.04 -3.35 0.06
N GLN A 7 -1.52 -4.48 -0.42
CA GLN A 7 -1.22 -5.00 -1.76
C GLN A 7 -2.47 -5.67 -2.32
N SER A 8 -2.76 -5.45 -3.60
CA SER A 8 -3.88 -6.13 -4.26
C SER A 8 -3.53 -6.52 -5.69
N SER A 9 -3.93 -7.73 -6.08
CA SER A 9 -3.87 -8.21 -7.46
C SER A 9 -5.20 -8.05 -8.20
N GLY A 10 -6.22 -7.48 -7.54
CA GLY A 10 -7.55 -7.32 -8.09
C GLY A 10 -8.55 -8.34 -7.58
N ASP A 11 -8.15 -9.59 -7.47
CA ASP A 11 -8.98 -10.69 -6.94
C ASP A 11 -8.49 -11.20 -5.59
N GLN A 12 -7.38 -10.68 -5.13
CA GLN A 12 -6.83 -10.96 -3.81
C GLN A 12 -6.21 -9.70 -3.26
N THR A 13 -6.58 -9.33 -2.03
CA THR A 13 -6.02 -8.18 -1.33
C THR A 13 -5.38 -8.64 -0.04
N SER A 14 -4.20 -8.14 0.25
CA SER A 14 -3.53 -8.38 1.51
C SER A 14 -3.24 -7.08 2.22
N VAL A 15 -3.24 -7.15 3.54
CA VAL A 15 -2.90 -6.04 4.42
C VAL A 15 -1.97 -6.53 5.51
N SER A 16 -1.00 -5.72 5.87
CA SER A 16 -0.08 -6.02 6.96
C SER A 16 0.11 -4.82 7.85
N ILE A 17 0.21 -5.08 9.14
CA ILE A 17 0.68 -4.10 10.12
C ILE A 17 2.00 -4.58 10.70
N MET A 18 3.01 -3.74 10.62
CA MET A 18 4.28 -3.96 11.29
C MET A 18 4.30 -3.09 12.54
N LEU A 19 4.33 -3.73 13.69
CA LEU A 19 4.46 -3.07 14.99
C LEU A 19 5.86 -3.36 15.50
N ASP A 20 6.74 -2.39 15.36
CA ASP A 20 8.19 -2.56 15.51
C ASP A 20 8.71 -3.68 14.59
N ASP A 21 9.10 -4.83 15.13
CA ASP A 21 9.62 -5.94 14.31
C ASP A 21 8.59 -7.04 14.07
N GLU A 22 7.42 -6.94 14.65
CA GLU A 22 6.37 -7.94 14.49
C GLU A 22 5.41 -7.57 13.36
N ILE A 23 5.12 -8.54 12.49
CA ILE A 23 4.22 -8.35 11.36
C ILE A 23 3.01 -9.25 11.53
N ASN A 24 1.82 -8.66 11.40
CA ASN A 24 0.57 -9.37 11.33
C ASN A 24 -0.09 -9.09 9.99
N SER A 25 -0.50 -10.12 9.28
CA SER A 25 -1.02 -10.01 7.91
C SER A 25 -2.36 -10.71 7.76
N PHE A 26 -3.15 -10.21 6.81
CA PHE A 26 -4.43 -10.81 6.44
C PHE A 26 -4.57 -10.79 4.92
N ASN A 27 -4.87 -11.95 4.34
CA ASN A 27 -5.11 -12.10 2.91
C ASN A 27 -6.57 -12.44 2.68
N TYR A 28 -7.17 -11.83 1.66
CA TYR A 28 -8.57 -12.03 1.37
C TYR A 28 -8.78 -12.17 -0.14
N LYS A 29 -9.40 -13.29 -0.54
CA LYS A 29 -9.81 -13.51 -1.93
C LYS A 29 -11.21 -12.96 -2.15
N HIS A 30 -11.40 -12.26 -3.23
CA HIS A 30 -12.68 -11.63 -3.57
C HIS A 30 -12.83 -11.51 -5.08
N ASN A 31 -13.99 -11.11 -5.55
CA ASN A 31 -14.19 -10.79 -6.95
C ASN A 31 -13.58 -9.42 -7.26
N ARG A 32 -13.09 -9.23 -8.48
CA ARG A 32 -12.50 -7.96 -8.91
C ARG A 32 -13.48 -6.79 -8.82
N LYS A 33 -14.78 -7.07 -8.93
CA LYS A 33 -15.84 -6.06 -8.88
C LYS A 33 -16.30 -5.72 -7.47
N ASP A 34 -15.87 -6.48 -6.47
CA ASP A 34 -16.25 -6.24 -5.09
C ASP A 34 -15.65 -4.93 -4.59
N ARG A 35 -16.45 -4.14 -3.90
CA ARG A 35 -15.95 -2.94 -3.24
C ARG A 35 -15.12 -3.34 -2.03
N PRO A 36 -13.92 -2.76 -1.86
CA PRO A 36 -13.12 -3.04 -0.68
C PRO A 36 -13.83 -2.63 0.60
N ASN A 37 -13.80 -3.51 1.60
CA ASN A 37 -14.22 -3.18 2.95
C ASN A 37 -12.99 -2.94 3.80
N TRP A 38 -12.51 -1.72 3.83
CA TRP A 38 -11.26 -1.37 4.50
C TRP A 38 -11.28 -1.69 6.00
N ASN A 39 -12.43 -1.48 6.66
CA ASN A 39 -12.55 -1.79 8.08
C ASN A 39 -12.39 -3.29 8.35
N MET A 40 -12.94 -4.14 7.50
CA MET A 40 -12.79 -5.58 7.63
C MET A 40 -11.31 -5.99 7.54
N PHE A 41 -10.57 -5.42 6.60
CA PHE A 41 -9.14 -5.68 6.48
C PHE A 41 -8.39 -5.25 7.74
N LEU A 42 -8.65 -4.07 8.23
CA LEU A 42 -7.94 -3.52 9.38
C LEU A 42 -8.30 -4.26 10.68
N GLU A 43 -9.55 -4.63 10.86
CA GLU A 43 -9.98 -5.41 12.02
C GLU A 43 -9.28 -6.76 12.09
N ASN A 44 -9.06 -7.39 10.95
CA ASN A 44 -8.40 -8.70 10.89
C ASN A 44 -6.90 -8.65 11.20
N ILE A 45 -6.31 -7.48 11.24
CA ILE A 45 -4.90 -7.31 11.65
C ILE A 45 -4.76 -6.60 12.99
N GLY A 46 -5.85 -6.36 13.70
CA GLY A 46 -5.83 -5.89 15.07
C GLY A 46 -6.19 -4.43 15.31
N LEU A 47 -6.88 -3.78 14.36
CA LEU A 47 -7.35 -2.40 14.58
C LEU A 47 -8.20 -2.31 15.84
N ASN A 48 -7.92 -1.31 16.67
CA ASN A 48 -8.54 -1.05 17.96
C ASN A 48 -8.27 -2.10 19.05
N ASN A 49 -7.51 -3.14 18.73
CA ASN A 49 -7.06 -4.13 19.72
C ASN A 49 -5.55 -4.06 19.94
N ALA A 50 -4.78 -4.14 18.85
CA ALA A 50 -3.33 -4.08 18.89
C ALA A 50 -2.78 -2.71 18.51
N PHE A 51 -3.52 -1.93 17.73
CA PHE A 51 -3.10 -0.60 17.29
C PHE A 51 -4.31 0.26 16.93
N VAL A 52 -4.09 1.57 16.83
CA VAL A 52 -5.02 2.51 16.19
C VAL A 52 -4.29 3.19 15.03
N LEU A 53 -5.04 3.80 14.10
CA LEU A 53 -4.42 4.40 12.92
C LEU A 53 -3.43 5.51 13.28
N GLU A 54 -3.65 6.22 14.35
CA GLU A 54 -2.75 7.27 14.84
C GLU A 54 -1.39 6.73 15.30
N ASP A 55 -1.31 5.45 15.61
CA ASP A 55 -0.04 4.80 16.00
C ASP A 55 0.84 4.47 14.80
N VAL A 56 0.28 4.51 13.58
CA VAL A 56 1.02 4.19 12.37
C VAL A 56 1.93 5.35 12.00
N ASP A 57 3.20 5.05 11.78
CA ASP A 57 4.21 6.04 11.42
C ASP A 57 4.36 6.19 9.91
N LEU A 58 4.07 5.14 9.16
CA LEU A 58 4.30 5.07 7.73
C LEU A 58 3.22 4.22 7.06
N PHE A 59 2.61 4.75 6.01
CA PHE A 59 1.68 4.00 5.18
C PHE A 59 2.36 3.61 3.87
N ALA A 60 2.00 2.46 3.31
CA ALA A 60 2.61 1.98 2.08
C ALA A 60 1.67 1.15 1.23
N PHE A 61 1.86 1.21 -0.06
CA PHE A 61 1.25 0.27 -0.99
C PHE A 61 2.22 0.00 -2.15
N SER A 62 1.96 -1.06 -2.90
CA SER A 62 2.73 -1.33 -4.11
C SER A 62 1.84 -1.20 -5.34
N ASN A 63 2.47 -0.85 -6.45
CA ASN A 63 1.81 -0.90 -7.75
C ASN A 63 1.67 -2.33 -8.19
N CYS A 64 0.44 -2.75 -8.47
CA CYS A 64 0.18 -4.04 -9.07
C CYS A 64 -0.08 -3.87 -10.56
N GLN A 65 0.73 -4.51 -11.39
CA GLN A 65 0.59 -4.41 -12.83
C GLN A 65 -0.63 -5.14 -13.38
N ASN A 66 -1.15 -6.08 -12.60
CA ASN A 66 -2.29 -6.90 -13.01
C ASN A 66 -3.63 -6.21 -12.76
N SER A 67 -3.67 -5.16 -11.96
CA SER A 67 -4.91 -4.45 -11.68
C SER A 67 -4.66 -3.00 -11.28
N TYR A 68 -4.80 -2.11 -12.25
CA TYR A 68 -4.71 -0.67 -11.98
C TYR A 68 -5.89 -0.17 -11.15
N THR A 69 -7.07 -0.76 -11.33
CA THR A 69 -8.25 -0.39 -10.56
C THR A 69 -8.05 -0.66 -9.06
N ALA A 70 -7.53 -1.84 -8.73
CA ALA A 70 -7.23 -2.18 -7.34
C ALA A 70 -6.17 -1.26 -6.75
N THR A 71 -5.11 -0.97 -7.50
CA THR A 71 -4.06 -0.05 -7.07
C THR A 71 -4.61 1.34 -6.81
N ARG A 72 -5.48 1.85 -7.68
CA ARG A 72 -6.13 3.15 -7.49
C ARG A 72 -6.98 3.20 -6.23
N SER A 73 -7.75 2.15 -5.98
CA SER A 73 -8.61 2.07 -4.79
C SER A 73 -7.78 2.13 -3.51
N ILE A 74 -6.69 1.37 -3.47
CA ILE A 74 -5.77 1.39 -2.34
C ILE A 74 -5.12 2.76 -2.20
N ALA A 75 -4.62 3.33 -3.29
CA ALA A 75 -3.96 4.62 -3.27
C ALA A 75 -4.89 5.71 -2.74
N SER A 76 -6.14 5.75 -3.21
CA SER A 76 -7.12 6.73 -2.77
C SER A 76 -7.41 6.60 -1.28
N TYR A 77 -7.59 5.38 -0.80
CA TYR A 77 -7.87 5.13 0.60
C TYR A 77 -6.68 5.55 1.47
N LEU A 78 -5.48 5.09 1.14
CA LEU A 78 -4.29 5.37 1.94
C LEU A 78 -3.88 6.85 1.90
N LYS A 79 -4.07 7.52 0.77
CA LYS A 79 -3.86 8.96 0.70
C LYS A 79 -4.74 9.70 1.70
N GLY A 80 -6.02 9.37 1.72
CA GLY A 80 -6.95 9.99 2.67
C GLY A 80 -6.56 9.75 4.11
N VAL A 81 -6.22 8.51 4.44
CA VAL A 81 -5.81 8.14 5.81
C VAL A 81 -4.50 8.81 6.20
N ALA A 82 -3.50 8.77 5.31
CA ALA A 82 -2.18 9.33 5.59
C ALA A 82 -2.24 10.85 5.77
N VAL A 83 -3.02 11.55 4.94
CA VAL A 83 -3.25 12.99 5.08
C VAL A 83 -3.93 13.30 6.40
N ALA A 84 -4.98 12.53 6.74
CA ALA A 84 -5.71 12.73 8.00
C ALA A 84 -4.83 12.51 9.21
N CYS A 85 -3.95 11.51 9.17
CA CYS A 85 -3.02 11.19 10.25
C CYS A 85 -1.74 12.04 10.21
N LYS A 86 -1.52 12.81 9.15
CA LYS A 86 -0.30 13.61 8.92
C LYS A 86 0.96 12.76 8.90
N LYS A 87 0.91 11.65 8.17
CA LYS A 87 2.00 10.69 8.07
C LYS A 87 2.42 10.47 6.62
N PRO A 88 3.65 10.01 6.38
CA PRO A 88 4.12 9.75 5.03
C PRO A 88 3.46 8.51 4.42
N LEU A 89 3.42 8.48 3.09
CA LEU A 89 2.94 7.37 2.30
C LEU A 89 3.98 7.01 1.24
N ILE A 90 4.41 5.76 1.22
CA ILE A 90 5.41 5.27 0.30
C ILE A 90 4.77 4.36 -0.74
N VAL A 91 5.11 4.58 -2.00
CA VAL A 91 4.72 3.72 -3.11
C VAL A 91 5.92 2.86 -3.49
N SER A 92 5.76 1.53 -3.40
CA SER A 92 6.78 0.59 -3.84
C SER A 92 6.45 0.09 -5.22
N GLU A 93 7.47 -0.11 -6.06
CA GLU A 93 7.28 -0.73 -7.35
C GLU A 93 7.23 -2.24 -7.21
N ASP A 94 6.26 -2.85 -7.90
CA ASP A 94 6.19 -4.28 -8.04
C ASP A 94 7.23 -4.69 -9.07
N ASP A 95 8.22 -5.47 -8.66
CA ASP A 95 9.16 -6.09 -9.58
C ASP A 95 8.45 -7.27 -10.26
N ASN A 96 8.33 -7.21 -11.56
CA ASN A 96 7.63 -8.20 -12.39
C ASN A 96 8.04 -9.65 -12.15
N SER A 97 9.17 -9.88 -11.55
CA SER A 97 9.70 -11.22 -11.33
C SER A 97 9.24 -11.83 -10.00
N VAL A 98 8.63 -11.04 -9.11
CA VAL A 98 8.28 -11.50 -7.76
C VAL A 98 6.89 -11.01 -7.39
N PHE A 99 6.03 -11.94 -6.98
CA PHE A 99 4.74 -11.59 -6.40
C PHE A 99 4.97 -11.02 -5.00
N LEU A 100 4.66 -9.74 -4.81
CA LEU A 100 4.79 -9.09 -3.52
C LEU A 100 3.52 -9.27 -2.70
N GLU A 101 3.69 -9.65 -1.45
CA GLU A 101 2.64 -9.61 -0.45
C GLU A 101 2.74 -8.31 0.35
N SER A 102 1.69 -7.98 1.10
CA SER A 102 1.68 -6.75 1.90
C SER A 102 2.82 -6.71 2.94
N SER A 103 3.23 -7.85 3.47
CA SER A 103 4.38 -7.92 4.38
C SER A 103 5.68 -7.51 3.69
N ASP A 104 5.86 -7.89 2.43
CA ASP A 104 7.01 -7.47 1.64
C ASP A 104 6.97 -5.97 1.36
N VAL A 105 5.79 -5.45 1.06
CA VAL A 105 5.58 -4.01 0.85
C VAL A 105 5.97 -3.22 2.09
N ALA A 106 5.59 -3.69 3.27
CA ALA A 106 5.96 -3.04 4.53
C ALA A 106 7.47 -3.00 4.72
N LYS A 107 8.16 -4.11 4.45
CA LYS A 107 9.62 -4.19 4.58
C LYS A 107 10.33 -3.30 3.58
N LEU A 108 9.87 -3.29 2.32
CA LEU A 108 10.44 -2.43 1.29
C LEU A 108 10.24 -0.96 1.61
N ALA A 109 9.07 -0.61 2.14
CA ALA A 109 8.78 0.76 2.55
C ALA A 109 9.70 1.22 3.68
N LYS A 110 9.94 0.36 4.66
CA LYS A 110 10.87 0.64 5.74
C LYS A 110 12.27 0.92 5.21
N ASP A 111 12.76 0.04 4.33
CA ASP A 111 14.09 0.20 3.72
C ASP A 111 14.18 1.50 2.93
N LYS A 112 13.17 1.81 2.13
CA LYS A 112 13.13 3.02 1.33
C LYS A 112 13.12 4.27 2.20
N PHE A 113 12.34 4.24 3.27
CA PHE A 113 12.27 5.35 4.22
C PHE A 113 13.60 5.57 4.92
N ASP A 114 14.24 4.50 5.38
CA ASP A 114 15.55 4.56 6.05
C ASP A 114 16.64 5.07 5.10
N LYS A 115 16.65 4.61 3.84
CA LYS A 115 17.60 5.08 2.82
C LYS A 115 17.45 6.55 2.47
N ASN A 116 16.28 7.13 2.74
CA ASN A 116 16.01 8.54 2.54
C ASN A 116 16.07 9.33 3.87
N ASN A 117 16.79 8.80 4.85
CA ASN A 117 17.01 9.43 6.16
C ASN A 117 15.71 9.70 6.92
N GLN A 118 14.69 8.91 6.68
CA GLN A 118 13.35 9.06 7.28
C GLN A 118 12.77 10.48 7.07
N ASP A 119 13.04 11.05 5.90
CA ASP A 119 12.57 12.38 5.55
C ASP A 119 11.11 12.35 5.13
N VAL A 120 10.23 12.74 6.04
CA VAL A 120 8.78 12.76 5.84
C VAL A 120 8.39 13.62 4.63
N ALA A 121 9.09 14.71 4.39
CA ALA A 121 8.78 15.63 3.29
C ALA A 121 8.94 14.98 1.90
N LYS A 122 9.81 13.98 1.79
CA LYS A 122 9.99 13.25 0.52
C LYS A 122 8.82 12.31 0.20
N PHE A 123 7.99 12.00 1.18
CA PHE A 123 6.91 11.04 1.06
C PHE A 123 5.56 11.65 1.43
N ASP A 124 5.33 12.87 0.99
CA ASP A 124 4.05 13.56 1.18
C ASP A 124 2.94 12.74 0.49
N PRO A 125 1.88 12.36 1.22
CA PRO A 125 0.79 11.57 0.64
C PRO A 125 0.13 12.21 -0.59
N ASN A 126 0.11 13.53 -0.68
CA ASN A 126 -0.48 14.23 -1.81
C ASN A 126 0.22 13.90 -3.14
N PHE A 127 1.48 13.49 -3.08
CA PHE A 127 2.26 13.15 -4.26
C PHE A 127 2.46 11.64 -4.45
N ALA A 128 1.87 10.83 -3.57
CA ALA A 128 1.94 9.37 -3.66
C ALA A 128 0.90 8.88 -4.66
N ASN A 129 1.28 8.76 -5.91
CA ASN A 129 0.38 8.31 -6.97
C ASN A 129 0.76 6.91 -7.44
N PRO A 130 -0.21 6.13 -7.94
CA PRO A 130 0.12 4.88 -8.62
C PRO A 130 1.06 5.16 -9.78
N ILE A 131 2.11 4.36 -9.87
CA ILE A 131 3.03 4.44 -11.00
C ILE A 131 2.53 3.47 -12.04
N TYR A 132 2.02 4.00 -13.15
CA TYR A 132 1.66 3.17 -14.28
C TYR A 132 2.89 3.01 -15.15
N LYS A 133 3.28 1.77 -15.43
CA LYS A 133 4.24 1.57 -16.51
C LYS A 133 3.54 2.00 -17.78
N THR A 134 3.87 3.20 -18.22
CA THR A 134 3.41 3.66 -19.52
C THR A 134 4.00 2.73 -20.55
N ASP A 135 3.14 1.88 -21.03
CA ASP A 135 3.48 1.09 -22.15
C ASP A 135 3.51 2.01 -23.36
N THR A 136 4.67 2.17 -23.93
CA THR A 136 4.84 2.97 -25.14
C THR A 136 4.03 2.42 -26.31
N THR A 137 3.69 1.13 -26.28
CA THR A 137 2.80 0.52 -27.26
C THR A 137 1.40 1.10 -27.20
N TYR A 138 0.95 1.53 -26.03
CA TYR A 138 -0.34 2.14 -25.87
C TYR A 138 -0.45 3.44 -26.68
N LYS A 139 0.59 4.24 -26.67
CA LYS A 139 0.65 5.50 -27.45
C LYS A 139 0.66 5.25 -28.94
N LYS A 140 1.28 4.19 -29.39
CA LYS A 140 1.35 3.83 -30.82
C LYS A 140 -0.01 3.41 -31.38
N ILE A 141 -0.86 2.84 -30.57
CA ILE A 141 -2.19 2.40 -30.98
C ILE A 141 -3.08 3.61 -31.26
N ASN A 142 -2.84 4.71 -30.60
CA ASN A 142 -3.63 5.94 -30.71
C ASN A 142 -3.12 6.91 -31.76
N GLU A 143 -2.09 6.56 -32.47
CA GLU A 143 -1.57 7.34 -33.59
C GLU A 143 -2.26 6.91 -34.91
#